data_44fe914c21345937ef261b54e6ecf182
#
_entry.id   44fe914c21345937ef261b54e6ecf182
#
_cell.length_a   1.000
_cell.length_b   1.000
_cell.length_c   1.000
_cell.angle_alpha   90.00
_cell.angle_beta   90.00
_cell.angle_gamma   90.00
#
_symmetry.space_group_name_H-M   'P 1'
#
loop_
_entity.id
_entity.type
_entity.pdbx_description
1 polymer ?
#
loop_
_entity_poly.entity_id
_entity_poly.type
_entity_poly.pdbx_seq_one_letter_code
_entity_poly.pdbx_strand_id
1 'polypeptide(L)'
;MSVPESRSAEMLRKLVVDGGKSRFGRRPRLAVLGAATVLISLALFGVFGGDGAGDVPRYRTVAAHTGDLVINVSANGNLQPTNSVDVGSELSGIVESVHVDVNDRVRKGQVIARLDPSKLKDQVRQARADLASARARLRQAEATVAETAAALGRLKEVARLSGGKVPSRVELDAGEASSLRAVADQGAAQAAVASATAALSTQEISLSKAIIHSPIDGIVLTRKVEPGQTVAAAMTAPVLFTLAEDLRRMELQVDVDEADVGKVKEGQEARFHVDAWPGETFPARVVRVGWGSQTKDQVVSYLTILEVKNDALMLRPGMTATAEITTARREGALLVPNAALRFSPPAAQAAARRSLLASLMPRPPAPPPKATSDVAARDGTRTVWQLRDGQAQPLRVKVLGSNGQLSEVRAVEEE
;
A
#
# COMPACT_ATOMS: atom_id res chain seq x y z
N MET A 1 -6.55 -52.58 2.95
CA MET A 1 -6.32 -53.45 4.12
C MET A 1 -7.16 -52.89 5.22
N SER A 2 -8.37 -53.40 5.28
CA SER A 2 -9.07 -54.20 6.31
C SER A 2 -9.23 -53.48 7.64
N VAL A 3 -10.44 -53.01 7.83
CA VAL A 3 -11.16 -52.67 9.04
C VAL A 3 -11.43 -53.95 9.84
N PRO A 4 -11.50 -53.96 11.20
CA PRO A 4 -12.34 -54.90 11.88
C PRO A 4 -13.53 -54.25 12.56
N GLU A 5 -14.68 -54.81 12.25
CA GLU A 5 -15.98 -54.61 12.85
C GLU A 5 -16.12 -55.15 14.28
N SER A 6 -17.00 -54.45 15.00
CA SER A 6 -18.07 -54.95 15.87
C SER A 6 -17.79 -55.94 17.01
N ARG A 7 -18.01 -55.43 18.21
CA ARG A 7 -18.28 -56.20 19.44
C ARG A 7 -19.51 -55.74 20.25
N SER A 8 -20.45 -55.05 19.62
CA SER A 8 -21.61 -54.50 20.35
C SER A 8 -22.95 -55.10 20.03
N ALA A 9 -23.01 -56.09 19.15
CA ALA A 9 -24.29 -56.70 18.69
C ALA A 9 -24.65 -58.04 19.37
N GLU A 10 -23.79 -58.56 20.24
CA GLU A 10 -23.99 -59.92 20.77
C GLU A 10 -24.49 -59.96 22.23
N MET A 11 -24.68 -58.81 22.91
CA MET A 11 -25.16 -58.77 24.28
C MET A 11 -26.66 -58.48 24.48
N LEU A 12 -27.39 -58.25 23.44
CA LEU A 12 -28.83 -57.93 23.51
C LEU A 12 -29.77 -59.14 23.17
N ARG A 13 -29.22 -60.33 22.97
CA ARG A 13 -30.03 -61.51 22.58
C ARG A 13 -30.23 -62.53 23.66
N LYS A 14 -29.86 -62.25 24.94
CA LYS A 14 -29.90 -63.28 26.03
C LYS A 14 -30.88 -63.00 27.18
N LEU A 15 -31.85 -62.10 27.03
CA LEU A 15 -32.79 -61.76 28.11
C LEU A 15 -34.27 -61.86 27.73
N VAL A 16 -34.61 -62.74 26.78
CA VAL A 16 -36.03 -63.11 26.61
C VAL A 16 -36.08 -64.61 26.44
N VAL A 17 -36.48 -65.29 27.43
CA VAL A 17 -37.21 -66.54 27.59
C VAL A 17 -36.90 -67.13 28.97
N ASP A 18 -37.78 -66.98 29.91
CA ASP A 18 -38.34 -68.16 30.57
C ASP A 18 -39.66 -67.81 31.27
N GLY A 19 -40.66 -68.55 30.96
CA GLY A 19 -42.00 -68.49 31.51
C GLY A 19 -42.17 -69.44 32.71
N GLY A 20 -42.81 -68.94 33.73
CA GLY A 20 -43.18 -69.76 34.89
C GLY A 20 -44.59 -69.43 35.38
N LYS A 21 -45.56 -70.29 35.07
CA LYS A 21 -46.91 -70.25 35.61
C LYS A 21 -46.93 -70.55 37.12
N SER A 22 -47.63 -69.75 37.95
CA SER A 22 -48.28 -70.28 39.13
C SER A 22 -49.54 -69.51 39.47
N ARG A 23 -50.57 -70.26 39.75
CA ARG A 23 -51.93 -69.96 40.22
C ARG A 23 -51.91 -69.45 41.66
N PHE A 24 -52.74 -68.41 41.97
CA PHE A 24 -53.55 -68.27 43.19
C PHE A 24 -54.26 -66.93 43.11
N GLY A 25 -55.50 -66.80 43.11
CA GLY A 25 -56.49 -66.97 44.13
C GLY A 25 -57.11 -65.64 44.49
N ARG A 26 -58.33 -65.44 44.10
CA ARG A 26 -59.40 -64.46 44.43
C ARG A 26 -59.15 -63.48 45.58
N ARG A 27 -59.46 -62.22 45.32
CA ARG A 27 -59.73 -61.02 46.15
C ARG A 27 -58.53 -60.15 46.40
N PRO A 28 -58.42 -59.06 45.60
CA PRO A 28 -58.48 -57.74 46.22
C PRO A 28 -59.06 -56.65 45.31
N ARG A 29 -60.31 -56.47 45.21
CA ARG A 29 -60.90 -55.28 44.60
C ARG A 29 -60.69 -54.03 45.47
N LEU A 30 -60.44 -54.17 46.73
CA LEU A 30 -60.15 -53.07 47.66
C LEU A 30 -58.71 -52.61 47.67
N ALA A 31 -57.74 -53.45 47.41
CA ALA A 31 -56.30 -53.08 47.37
C ALA A 31 -55.97 -52.30 46.10
N VAL A 32 -56.64 -52.56 44.94
CA VAL A 32 -56.46 -51.85 43.69
C VAL A 32 -57.03 -50.44 43.75
N LEU A 33 -58.14 -50.23 44.47
CA LEU A 33 -58.70 -48.90 44.69
C LEU A 33 -57.82 -48.07 45.64
N GLY A 34 -57.21 -48.63 46.66
CA GLY A 34 -56.26 -47.90 47.54
C GLY A 34 -54.93 -47.53 46.82
N ALA A 35 -54.43 -48.44 45.97
CA ALA A 35 -53.23 -48.14 45.20
C ALA A 35 -53.48 -47.09 44.11
N ALA A 36 -54.65 -47.09 43.52
CA ALA A 36 -55.04 -46.08 42.52
C ALA A 36 -55.19 -44.68 43.13
N THR A 37 -55.74 -44.57 44.35
CA THR A 37 -55.89 -43.28 45.04
C THR A 37 -54.54 -42.74 45.50
N VAL A 38 -53.59 -43.61 45.98
CA VAL A 38 -52.22 -43.16 46.31
C VAL A 38 -51.45 -42.72 45.07
N LEU A 39 -51.57 -43.47 43.93
CA LEU A 39 -50.92 -43.07 42.70
C LEU A 39 -51.52 -41.77 42.11
N ILE A 40 -52.80 -41.57 42.24
CA ILE A 40 -53.47 -40.30 41.82
C ILE A 40 -53.05 -39.15 42.75
N SER A 41 -52.96 -39.36 44.07
CA SER A 41 -52.47 -38.37 45.02
C SER A 41 -51.00 -38.04 44.80
N LEU A 42 -50.12 -39.04 44.52
CA LEU A 42 -48.71 -38.79 44.17
C LEU A 42 -48.59 -38.10 42.80
N ALA A 43 -49.42 -38.44 41.83
CA ALA A 43 -49.44 -37.75 40.56
C ALA A 43 -49.96 -36.29 40.69
N LEU A 44 -50.95 -36.07 41.53
CA LEU A 44 -51.44 -34.70 41.81
C LEU A 44 -50.40 -33.93 42.63
N PHE A 45 -49.69 -34.53 43.59
CA PHE A 45 -48.60 -33.87 44.32
C PHE A 45 -47.41 -33.58 43.43
N GLY A 46 -47.06 -34.45 42.46
CA GLY A 46 -46.01 -34.20 41.46
C GLY A 46 -46.40 -33.13 40.44
N VAL A 47 -47.71 -32.94 40.16
CA VAL A 47 -48.19 -31.93 39.21
C VAL A 47 -48.45 -30.58 39.90
N PHE A 48 -48.82 -30.57 41.18
CA PHE A 48 -49.13 -29.32 41.92
C PHE A 48 -48.02 -28.90 42.92
N GLY A 49 -47.05 -29.79 43.23
CA GLY A 49 -45.96 -29.50 44.15
C GLY A 49 -44.63 -29.12 43.46
N GLY A 50 -44.62 -29.03 42.15
CA GLY A 50 -43.49 -28.49 41.45
C GLY A 50 -43.40 -26.97 41.68
N ASP A 51 -42.69 -26.56 42.72
CA ASP A 51 -42.19 -25.18 42.81
C ASP A 51 -41.41 -24.89 41.52
N GLY A 52 -42.11 -24.14 40.62
CA GLY A 52 -41.46 -23.52 39.49
C GLY A 52 -40.47 -22.46 39.98
N ALA A 53 -39.36 -22.90 40.57
CA ALA A 53 -38.18 -22.09 40.65
C ALA A 53 -37.75 -21.88 39.17
N GLY A 54 -38.34 -20.88 38.51
CA GLY A 54 -37.92 -20.45 37.17
C GLY A 54 -36.43 -20.25 37.21
N ASP A 55 -35.73 -20.98 36.38
CA ASP A 55 -34.28 -20.85 36.18
C ASP A 55 -34.00 -19.37 35.88
N VAL A 56 -33.65 -18.59 36.91
CA VAL A 56 -33.39 -17.16 36.79
C VAL A 56 -32.12 -17.03 35.95
N PRO A 57 -32.22 -16.53 34.75
CA PRO A 57 -31.04 -16.46 33.86
C PRO A 57 -29.93 -15.65 34.56
N ARG A 58 -28.78 -16.30 34.76
CA ARG A 58 -27.60 -15.64 35.33
C ARG A 58 -26.91 -14.82 34.22
N TYR A 59 -26.99 -13.52 34.38
CA TYR A 59 -26.31 -12.59 33.46
C TYR A 59 -24.88 -12.31 33.93
N ARG A 60 -23.93 -12.29 33.01
CA ARG A 60 -22.59 -11.73 33.25
C ARG A 60 -22.64 -10.23 32.95
N THR A 61 -22.54 -9.41 33.96
CA THR A 61 -22.55 -7.95 33.84
C THR A 61 -21.13 -7.40 33.87
N VAL A 62 -20.95 -6.29 33.16
CA VAL A 62 -19.73 -5.46 33.17
C VAL A 62 -20.18 -4.05 33.54
N ALA A 63 -19.49 -3.43 34.51
CA ALA A 63 -19.78 -2.05 34.87
C ALA A 63 -19.38 -1.11 33.73
N ALA A 64 -20.28 -0.20 33.37
CA ALA A 64 -19.92 0.94 32.54
C ALA A 64 -18.98 1.85 33.34
N HIS A 65 -17.91 2.29 32.75
CA HIS A 65 -16.93 3.16 33.41
C HIS A 65 -16.63 4.38 32.54
N THR A 66 -16.25 5.47 33.18
CA THR A 66 -15.79 6.66 32.49
C THR A 66 -14.29 6.52 32.20
N GLY A 67 -13.89 6.76 30.96
CA GLY A 67 -12.49 6.61 30.55
C GLY A 67 -12.23 7.28 29.22
N ASP A 68 -10.97 7.21 28.76
CA ASP A 68 -10.56 7.74 27.48
C ASP A 68 -10.81 6.72 26.38
N LEU A 69 -11.47 7.15 25.33
CA LEU A 69 -11.67 6.37 24.10
C LEU A 69 -10.73 6.87 23.02
N VAL A 70 -9.79 6.03 22.61
CA VAL A 70 -8.94 6.28 21.44
C VAL A 70 -9.51 5.48 20.27
N ILE A 71 -9.78 6.16 19.17
CA ILE A 71 -10.28 5.56 17.94
C ILE A 71 -9.13 5.54 16.94
N ASN A 72 -8.69 4.36 16.58
CA ASN A 72 -7.62 4.15 15.62
C ASN A 72 -8.17 3.60 14.31
N VAL A 73 -7.50 3.96 13.21
CA VAL A 73 -7.64 3.34 11.90
C VAL A 73 -6.39 2.52 11.65
N SER A 74 -6.56 1.24 11.35
CA SER A 74 -5.45 0.35 10.98
C SER A 74 -5.27 0.34 9.47
N ALA A 75 -4.03 0.47 9.03
CA ALA A 75 -3.66 0.39 7.62
C ALA A 75 -2.32 -0.31 7.45
N ASN A 76 -2.22 -1.15 6.41
CA ASN A 76 -0.99 -1.85 6.08
C ASN A 76 -0.23 -1.10 5.01
N GLY A 77 1.09 -1.20 5.05
CA GLY A 77 1.93 -0.52 4.08
C GLY A 77 3.38 -0.96 4.12
N ASN A 78 4.21 -0.22 3.40
CA ASN A 78 5.63 -0.52 3.27
C ASN A 78 6.47 0.71 3.60
N LEU A 79 7.61 0.47 4.25
CA LEU A 79 8.62 1.48 4.53
C LEU A 79 9.42 1.80 3.26
N GLN A 80 9.57 3.08 2.96
CA GLN A 80 10.38 3.57 1.86
C GLN A 80 11.30 4.70 2.32
N PRO A 81 12.45 4.94 1.69
CA PRO A 81 13.23 6.13 1.96
C PRO A 81 12.48 7.36 1.44
N THR A 82 12.64 8.50 2.10
CA THR A 82 12.01 9.77 1.68
C THR A 82 12.40 10.15 0.26
N ASN A 83 13.68 9.94 -0.11
CA ASN A 83 14.19 10.16 -1.46
C ASN A 83 14.90 8.91 -1.95
N SER A 84 14.43 8.36 -3.05
CA SER A 84 15.11 7.30 -3.80
C SER A 84 15.24 7.69 -5.26
N VAL A 85 16.38 7.37 -5.85
CA VAL A 85 16.68 7.67 -7.25
C VAL A 85 17.12 6.39 -7.95
N ASP A 86 16.42 6.07 -9.04
CA ASP A 86 16.80 5.00 -9.92
C ASP A 86 17.83 5.53 -10.95
N VAL A 87 19.01 4.96 -10.94
CA VAL A 87 20.08 5.29 -11.87
C VAL A 87 20.12 4.24 -12.97
N GLY A 88 19.89 4.69 -14.20
CA GLY A 88 19.92 3.88 -15.40
C GLY A 88 21.01 4.29 -16.36
N SER A 89 21.09 3.63 -17.53
CA SER A 89 21.92 4.04 -18.65
C SER A 89 21.09 4.62 -19.78
N GLU A 90 21.54 5.75 -20.31
CA GLU A 90 20.98 6.32 -21.56
C GLU A 90 21.60 5.66 -22.81
N LEU A 91 22.71 4.96 -22.67
CA LEU A 91 23.44 4.33 -23.76
C LEU A 91 23.32 2.81 -23.67
N SER A 92 23.22 2.19 -24.85
CA SER A 92 23.36 0.74 -24.98
C SER A 92 24.84 0.38 -25.11
N GLY A 93 25.26 -0.65 -24.39
CA GLY A 93 26.66 -1.11 -24.43
C GLY A 93 26.90 -2.25 -23.45
N ILE A 94 28.16 -2.73 -23.41
CA ILE A 94 28.59 -3.73 -22.44
C ILE A 94 29.13 -3.00 -21.22
N VAL A 95 28.80 -3.48 -20.03
CA VAL A 95 29.34 -2.95 -18.77
C VAL A 95 30.79 -3.41 -18.62
N GLU A 96 31.74 -2.47 -18.66
CA GLU A 96 33.16 -2.72 -18.49
C GLU A 96 33.50 -3.02 -17.03
N SER A 97 32.96 -2.18 -16.12
CA SER A 97 33.26 -2.27 -14.69
C SER A 97 32.16 -1.71 -13.85
N VAL A 98 31.98 -2.25 -12.66
CA VAL A 98 31.10 -1.76 -11.59
C VAL A 98 31.99 -1.47 -10.38
N HIS A 99 31.84 -0.28 -9.79
CA HIS A 99 32.73 0.23 -8.74
C HIS A 99 32.10 0.25 -7.36
N VAL A 100 30.81 -0.10 -7.25
CA VAL A 100 30.06 -0.09 -5.99
C VAL A 100 29.19 -1.33 -5.87
N ASP A 101 28.95 -1.75 -4.64
CA ASP A 101 28.07 -2.87 -4.33
C ASP A 101 26.88 -2.42 -3.46
N VAL A 102 25.95 -3.35 -3.21
CA VAL A 102 24.79 -3.13 -2.34
C VAL A 102 25.28 -2.74 -0.93
N ASN A 103 24.63 -1.76 -0.32
CA ASN A 103 24.96 -1.11 0.96
C ASN A 103 26.19 -0.20 0.96
N ASP A 104 26.87 0.01 -0.18
CA ASP A 104 27.95 0.97 -0.26
C ASP A 104 27.44 2.41 -0.19
N ARG A 105 28.23 3.27 0.47
CA ARG A 105 27.98 4.71 0.48
C ARG A 105 28.59 5.36 -0.73
N VAL A 106 27.80 6.15 -1.43
CA VAL A 106 28.21 6.89 -2.62
C VAL A 106 28.06 8.40 -2.40
N ARG A 107 28.92 9.16 -3.08
CA ARG A 107 28.83 10.64 -3.11
C ARG A 107 28.31 11.08 -4.47
N LYS A 108 27.63 12.20 -4.47
CA LYS A 108 27.21 12.85 -5.72
C LYS A 108 28.40 13.08 -6.67
N GLY A 109 28.27 12.65 -7.92
CA GLY A 109 29.33 12.69 -8.92
C GLY A 109 30.34 11.54 -8.83
N GLN A 110 30.27 10.65 -7.87
CA GLN A 110 31.12 9.45 -7.80
C GLN A 110 30.77 8.50 -8.95
N VAL A 111 31.80 7.93 -9.59
CA VAL A 111 31.62 6.89 -10.62
C VAL A 111 31.13 5.61 -9.95
N ILE A 112 29.99 5.09 -10.42
CA ILE A 112 29.38 3.86 -9.90
C ILE A 112 29.51 2.68 -10.89
N ALA A 113 29.47 2.99 -12.19
CA ALA A 113 29.71 1.99 -13.23
C ALA A 113 30.26 2.65 -14.50
N ARG A 114 30.84 1.84 -15.39
CA ARG A 114 31.37 2.27 -16.67
C ARG A 114 30.94 1.28 -17.75
N LEU A 115 30.43 1.82 -18.85
CA LEU A 115 30.22 1.08 -20.09
C LEU A 115 31.52 1.03 -20.89
N ASP A 116 31.68 0.05 -21.77
CA ASP A 116 32.83 -0.06 -22.69
C ASP A 116 32.85 1.19 -23.60
N PRO A 117 33.86 2.06 -23.47
CA PRO A 117 33.92 3.31 -24.23
C PRO A 117 34.62 3.14 -25.59
N SER A 118 35.02 1.95 -25.99
CA SER A 118 35.91 1.71 -27.15
C SER A 118 35.32 2.30 -28.42
N LYS A 119 34.08 1.95 -28.75
CA LYS A 119 33.37 2.48 -29.93
C LYS A 119 33.20 4.00 -29.85
N LEU A 120 32.85 4.54 -28.67
CA LEU A 120 32.63 5.99 -28.49
C LEU A 120 33.94 6.76 -28.61
N LYS A 121 35.05 6.24 -28.12
CA LYS A 121 36.39 6.82 -28.30
C LYS A 121 36.78 6.88 -29.75
N ASP A 122 36.45 5.86 -30.57
CA ASP A 122 36.70 5.86 -32.00
C ASP A 122 35.86 6.91 -32.71
N GLN A 123 34.57 7.07 -32.36
CA GLN A 123 33.72 8.12 -32.90
C GLN A 123 34.23 9.53 -32.57
N VAL A 124 34.71 9.75 -31.32
CA VAL A 124 35.34 11.03 -30.96
C VAL A 124 36.63 11.26 -31.77
N ARG A 125 37.47 10.22 -31.97
CA ARG A 125 38.67 10.35 -32.81
C ARG A 125 38.34 10.73 -34.26
N GLN A 126 37.30 10.09 -34.83
CA GLN A 126 36.83 10.42 -36.18
C GLN A 126 36.33 11.87 -36.25
N ALA A 127 35.47 12.28 -35.34
CA ALA A 127 34.91 13.67 -35.31
C ALA A 127 36.06 14.71 -35.14
N ARG A 128 37.10 14.39 -34.35
CA ARG A 128 38.28 15.27 -34.25
C ARG A 128 39.07 15.37 -35.54
N ALA A 129 39.20 14.28 -36.30
CA ALA A 129 39.83 14.30 -37.61
C ALA A 129 39.03 15.11 -38.63
N ASP A 130 37.71 14.99 -38.60
CA ASP A 130 36.80 15.77 -39.46
C ASP A 130 36.90 17.26 -39.14
N LEU A 131 36.94 17.66 -37.89
CA LEU A 131 37.16 19.04 -37.48
C LEU A 131 38.53 19.56 -37.92
N ALA A 132 39.58 18.75 -37.82
CA ALA A 132 40.90 19.11 -38.28
C ALA A 132 40.93 19.35 -39.80
N SER A 133 40.23 18.50 -40.56
CA SER A 133 40.06 18.67 -42.02
C SER A 133 39.31 19.96 -42.35
N ALA A 134 38.16 20.25 -41.65
CA ALA A 134 37.39 21.48 -41.85
C ALA A 134 38.24 22.73 -41.56
N ARG A 135 39.05 22.71 -40.49
CA ARG A 135 39.95 23.81 -40.15
C ARG A 135 41.07 24.00 -41.21
N ALA A 136 41.57 22.89 -41.81
CA ALA A 136 42.54 23.01 -42.89
C ALA A 136 41.93 23.68 -44.14
N ARG A 137 40.66 23.31 -44.49
CA ARG A 137 39.93 23.96 -45.60
C ARG A 137 39.65 25.44 -45.31
N LEU A 138 39.36 25.82 -44.10
CA LEU A 138 39.18 27.24 -43.73
C LEU A 138 40.47 28.01 -43.94
N ARG A 139 41.65 27.49 -43.49
CA ARG A 139 42.93 28.15 -43.73
C ARG A 139 43.26 28.30 -45.22
N GLN A 140 42.89 27.29 -46.05
CA GLN A 140 43.02 27.40 -47.50
C GLN A 140 42.14 28.52 -48.07
N ALA A 141 40.86 28.59 -47.65
CA ALA A 141 39.93 29.66 -48.08
C ALA A 141 40.43 31.04 -47.61
N GLU A 142 40.96 31.15 -46.40
CA GLU A 142 41.57 32.39 -45.87
C GLU A 142 42.75 32.84 -46.74
N ALA A 143 43.63 31.91 -47.13
CA ALA A 143 44.74 32.19 -48.03
C ALA A 143 44.25 32.68 -49.41
N THR A 144 43.22 32.05 -49.96
CA THR A 144 42.59 32.43 -51.19
C THR A 144 41.96 33.86 -51.14
N VAL A 145 41.33 34.17 -50.02
CA VAL A 145 40.79 35.55 -49.78
C VAL A 145 41.95 36.55 -49.74
N ALA A 146 43.05 36.25 -49.05
CA ALA A 146 44.21 37.13 -49.02
C ALA A 146 44.84 37.33 -50.40
N GLU A 147 44.95 36.28 -51.20
CA GLU A 147 45.46 36.31 -52.56
C GLU A 147 44.60 37.17 -53.48
N THR A 148 43.26 36.89 -53.51
CA THR A 148 42.33 37.59 -54.38
C THR A 148 42.15 39.07 -53.98
N ALA A 149 42.14 39.37 -52.68
CA ALA A 149 42.11 40.75 -52.19
C ALA A 149 43.37 41.54 -52.57
N ALA A 150 44.57 40.90 -52.45
CA ALA A 150 45.79 41.52 -52.87
C ALA A 150 45.84 41.76 -54.43
N ALA A 151 45.34 40.80 -55.21
CA ALA A 151 45.19 40.93 -56.62
C ALA A 151 44.24 42.11 -57.04
N LEU A 152 43.07 42.16 -56.41
CA LEU A 152 42.13 43.24 -56.60
C LEU A 152 42.70 44.62 -56.22
N GLY A 153 43.44 44.63 -55.05
CA GLY A 153 44.12 45.81 -54.56
C GLY A 153 45.11 46.36 -55.64
N ARG A 154 45.89 45.46 -56.23
CA ARG A 154 46.81 45.85 -57.34
C ARG A 154 46.10 46.37 -58.53
N LEU A 155 45.00 45.75 -58.99
CA LEU A 155 44.18 46.25 -60.12
C LEU A 155 43.57 47.62 -59.81
N LYS A 156 43.05 47.88 -58.65
CA LYS A 156 42.51 49.19 -58.23
C LYS A 156 43.61 50.25 -58.15
N GLU A 157 44.80 49.92 -57.70
CA GLU A 157 45.93 50.88 -57.68
C GLU A 157 46.40 51.26 -59.12
N VAL A 158 46.49 50.28 -60.03
CA VAL A 158 46.81 50.53 -61.40
C VAL A 158 45.71 51.44 -62.08
N ALA A 159 44.44 51.19 -61.80
CA ALA A 159 43.34 52.01 -62.24
C ALA A 159 43.46 53.47 -61.75
N ARG A 160 43.78 53.62 -60.45
CA ARG A 160 44.02 54.98 -59.87
C ARG A 160 45.17 55.71 -60.53
N LEU A 161 46.30 55.04 -60.74
CA LEU A 161 47.51 55.64 -61.31
C LEU A 161 47.34 55.99 -62.81
N SER A 162 46.55 55.19 -63.52
CA SER A 162 46.30 55.41 -64.95
C SER A 162 45.17 56.43 -65.26
N GLY A 163 44.54 56.99 -64.28
CA GLY A 163 43.37 57.83 -64.41
C GLY A 163 42.15 57.09 -65.03
N GLY A 164 42.01 55.80 -64.74
CA GLY A 164 40.92 54.92 -65.14
C GLY A 164 41.06 54.37 -66.59
N LYS A 165 42.21 54.48 -67.20
CA LYS A 165 42.43 54.01 -68.58
C LYS A 165 42.79 52.51 -68.62
N VAL A 166 43.45 52.00 -67.65
CA VAL A 166 43.84 50.58 -67.48
C VAL A 166 43.69 50.19 -65.96
N PRO A 167 43.26 48.99 -65.64
CA PRO A 167 42.75 47.89 -66.43
C PRO A 167 41.33 48.20 -66.99
N SER A 168 40.81 47.32 -67.87
CA SER A 168 39.45 47.45 -68.40
C SER A 168 38.42 47.24 -67.27
N ARG A 169 37.20 47.83 -67.48
CA ARG A 169 36.09 47.61 -66.50
C ARG A 169 35.80 46.13 -66.27
N VAL A 170 35.84 45.30 -67.31
CA VAL A 170 35.62 43.87 -67.27
C VAL A 170 36.65 43.20 -66.38
N GLU A 171 37.92 43.60 -66.41
CA GLU A 171 38.98 43.04 -65.51
C GLU A 171 38.80 43.48 -64.06
N LEU A 172 38.37 44.71 -63.82
CA LEU A 172 38.05 45.16 -62.45
C LEU A 172 36.85 44.43 -61.88
N ASP A 173 35.76 44.32 -62.68
CA ASP A 173 34.56 43.59 -62.25
C ASP A 173 34.85 42.08 -62.00
N ALA A 174 35.68 41.48 -62.85
CA ALA A 174 36.13 40.08 -62.67
C ALA A 174 36.95 39.89 -61.41
N GLY A 175 37.86 40.84 -61.12
CA GLY A 175 38.65 40.85 -59.88
C GLY A 175 37.78 41.02 -58.64
N GLU A 176 36.79 41.89 -58.67
CA GLU A 176 35.84 42.09 -57.57
C GLU A 176 34.96 40.87 -57.36
N ALA A 177 34.40 40.32 -58.47
CA ALA A 177 33.62 39.06 -58.36
C ALA A 177 34.45 37.90 -57.86
N SER A 178 35.75 37.81 -58.20
CA SER A 178 36.67 36.80 -57.67
C SER A 178 36.89 36.96 -56.16
N SER A 179 37.11 38.17 -55.68
CA SER A 179 37.29 38.50 -54.28
C SER A 179 36.01 38.21 -53.49
N LEU A 180 34.85 38.57 -54.01
CA LEU A 180 33.56 38.27 -53.38
C LEU A 180 33.31 36.75 -53.25
N ARG A 181 33.63 36.00 -54.30
CA ARG A 181 33.53 34.53 -54.27
C ARG A 181 34.44 33.92 -53.19
N ALA A 182 35.70 34.37 -53.13
CA ALA A 182 36.64 33.90 -52.12
C ALA A 182 36.14 34.19 -50.69
N VAL A 183 35.54 35.36 -50.44
CA VAL A 183 34.92 35.68 -49.13
C VAL A 183 33.71 34.75 -48.83
N ALA A 184 32.90 34.48 -49.85
CA ALA A 184 31.77 33.56 -49.70
C ALA A 184 32.26 32.11 -49.37
N ASP A 185 33.31 31.65 -50.07
CA ASP A 185 33.93 30.34 -49.83
C ASP A 185 34.56 30.25 -48.44
N GLN A 186 35.18 31.33 -47.94
CA GLN A 186 35.64 31.42 -46.55
C GLN A 186 34.48 31.29 -45.55
N GLY A 187 33.36 32.01 -45.81
CA GLY A 187 32.16 31.90 -44.98
C GLY A 187 31.60 30.46 -44.93
N ALA A 188 31.57 29.79 -46.09
CA ALA A 188 31.14 28.40 -46.19
C ALA A 188 32.10 27.47 -45.42
N ALA A 189 33.42 27.65 -45.52
CA ALA A 189 34.41 26.89 -44.79
C ALA A 189 34.34 27.13 -43.28
N GLN A 190 34.04 28.37 -42.85
CA GLN A 190 33.81 28.72 -41.46
C GLN A 190 32.57 28.03 -40.89
N ALA A 191 31.47 27.98 -41.65
CA ALA A 191 30.25 27.26 -41.30
C ALA A 191 30.53 25.74 -41.17
N ALA A 192 31.37 25.17 -42.07
CA ALA A 192 31.78 23.77 -41.97
C ALA A 192 32.58 23.48 -40.70
N VAL A 193 33.47 24.38 -40.25
CA VAL A 193 34.17 24.26 -38.95
C VAL A 193 33.19 24.28 -37.78
N ALA A 194 32.19 25.18 -37.79
CA ALA A 194 31.16 25.26 -36.77
C ALA A 194 30.35 23.95 -36.68
N SER A 195 29.95 23.40 -37.84
CA SER A 195 29.24 22.11 -37.92
C SER A 195 30.07 20.95 -37.38
N ALA A 196 31.36 20.85 -37.80
CA ALA A 196 32.26 19.78 -37.31
C ALA A 196 32.56 19.91 -35.81
N THR A 197 32.62 21.15 -35.28
CA THR A 197 32.77 21.40 -33.85
C THR A 197 31.55 20.91 -33.05
N ALA A 198 30.33 21.20 -33.53
CA ALA A 198 29.09 20.71 -32.92
C ALA A 198 29.01 19.18 -32.97
N ALA A 199 29.39 18.55 -34.08
CA ALA A 199 29.44 17.09 -34.20
C ALA A 199 30.42 16.46 -33.19
N LEU A 200 31.64 17.05 -33.04
CA LEU A 200 32.60 16.59 -32.02
C LEU A 200 32.04 16.72 -30.63
N SER A 201 31.42 17.84 -30.26
CA SER A 201 30.79 18.04 -28.95
C SER A 201 29.74 16.99 -28.65
N THR A 202 28.91 16.61 -29.63
CA THR A 202 27.91 15.56 -29.51
C THR A 202 28.57 14.21 -29.17
N GLN A 203 29.68 13.86 -29.85
CA GLN A 203 30.38 12.60 -29.57
C GLN A 203 31.08 12.61 -28.18
N GLU A 204 31.62 13.76 -27.75
CA GLU A 204 32.24 13.91 -26.44
C GLU A 204 31.21 13.82 -25.33
N ILE A 205 30.00 14.39 -25.50
CA ILE A 205 28.88 14.21 -24.57
C ILE A 205 28.47 12.73 -24.49
N SER A 206 28.34 12.05 -25.63
CA SER A 206 28.03 10.63 -25.67
C SER A 206 29.09 9.80 -24.94
N LEU A 207 30.37 10.08 -25.12
CA LEU A 207 31.46 9.43 -24.41
C LEU A 207 31.39 9.69 -22.90
N SER A 208 31.03 10.90 -22.48
CA SER A 208 30.88 11.22 -21.04
C SER A 208 29.74 10.43 -20.39
N LYS A 209 28.65 10.16 -21.12
CA LYS A 209 27.51 9.35 -20.67
C LYS A 209 27.84 7.86 -20.55
N ALA A 210 28.96 7.37 -21.07
CA ALA A 210 29.41 6.01 -20.85
C ALA A 210 29.92 5.78 -19.41
N ILE A 211 30.18 6.85 -18.67
CA ILE A 211 30.54 6.79 -17.25
C ILE A 211 29.29 7.15 -16.45
N ILE A 212 28.81 6.20 -15.66
CA ILE A 212 27.61 6.37 -14.85
C ILE A 212 28.02 6.90 -13.49
N HIS A 213 27.48 8.07 -13.13
CA HIS A 213 27.75 8.74 -11.88
C HIS A 213 26.55 8.70 -10.96
N SER A 214 26.78 8.73 -9.65
CA SER A 214 25.70 8.95 -8.68
C SER A 214 25.16 10.38 -8.79
N PRO A 215 23.84 10.58 -8.93
CA PRO A 215 23.22 11.91 -8.93
C PRO A 215 23.09 12.52 -7.53
N ILE A 216 23.17 11.70 -6.47
CA ILE A 216 22.96 12.08 -5.06
C ILE A 216 24.06 11.52 -4.17
N ASP A 217 24.20 12.08 -2.97
CA ASP A 217 24.88 11.44 -1.86
C ASP A 217 23.92 10.40 -1.24
N GLY A 218 24.38 9.18 -0.94
CA GLY A 218 23.47 8.18 -0.40
C GLY A 218 24.06 6.78 -0.27
N ILE A 219 23.17 5.80 -0.24
CA ILE A 219 23.50 4.37 -0.09
C ILE A 219 22.86 3.60 -1.26
N VAL A 220 23.59 2.65 -1.81
CA VAL A 220 23.11 1.73 -2.85
C VAL A 220 22.14 0.72 -2.22
N LEU A 221 20.87 0.77 -2.60
CA LEU A 221 19.88 -0.19 -2.13
C LEU A 221 19.88 -1.47 -2.98
N THR A 222 19.94 -1.30 -4.30
CA THR A 222 19.93 -2.43 -5.23
C THR A 222 20.95 -2.22 -6.35
N ARG A 223 21.58 -3.29 -6.77
CA ARG A 223 22.43 -3.38 -7.95
C ARG A 223 21.85 -4.43 -8.89
N LYS A 224 21.47 -4.03 -10.09
CA LYS A 224 20.86 -4.90 -11.11
C LYS A 224 21.75 -5.08 -12.34
N VAL A 225 23.05 -4.84 -12.18
CA VAL A 225 24.01 -4.86 -13.27
C VAL A 225 25.30 -5.55 -12.84
N GLU A 226 25.86 -6.36 -13.75
CA GLU A 226 27.12 -7.08 -13.54
C GLU A 226 28.14 -6.69 -14.61
N PRO A 227 29.46 -6.73 -14.30
CA PRO A 227 30.50 -6.59 -15.30
C PRO A 227 30.34 -7.64 -16.41
N GLY A 228 30.51 -7.21 -17.67
CA GLY A 228 30.32 -8.06 -18.86
C GLY A 228 28.85 -8.15 -19.34
N GLN A 229 27.87 -7.64 -18.58
CA GLN A 229 26.47 -7.63 -18.98
C GLN A 229 26.23 -6.61 -20.09
N THR A 230 25.39 -6.98 -21.07
CA THR A 230 24.93 -6.04 -22.12
C THR A 230 23.70 -5.29 -21.63
N VAL A 231 23.75 -3.96 -21.67
CA VAL A 231 22.67 -3.06 -21.37
C VAL A 231 22.09 -2.52 -22.67
N ALA A 232 20.77 -2.61 -22.86
CA ALA A 232 20.07 -2.09 -24.03
C ALA A 232 19.07 -1.00 -23.59
N ALA A 233 19.30 0.23 -23.99
CA ALA A 233 18.48 1.41 -23.67
C ALA A 233 17.55 1.82 -24.84
N ALA A 234 17.03 0.84 -25.59
CA ALA A 234 16.35 1.14 -26.86
C ALA A 234 14.92 1.71 -26.71
N MET A 235 14.18 1.32 -25.68
CA MET A 235 12.79 1.76 -25.46
C MET A 235 12.57 2.35 -24.06
N THR A 236 13.15 1.76 -23.05
CA THR A 236 13.14 2.25 -21.67
C THR A 236 14.56 2.17 -21.11
N ALA A 237 15.00 3.21 -20.40
CA ALA A 237 16.28 3.17 -19.72
C ALA A 237 16.23 2.07 -18.61
N PRO A 238 17.04 1.01 -18.70
CA PRO A 238 17.04 -0.01 -17.66
C PRO A 238 17.63 0.57 -16.37
N VAL A 239 16.97 0.28 -15.24
CA VAL A 239 17.47 0.66 -13.92
C VAL A 239 18.65 -0.25 -13.58
N LEU A 240 19.82 0.33 -13.35
CA LEU A 240 21.04 -0.37 -12.99
C LEU A 240 21.26 -0.36 -11.47
N PHE A 241 20.96 0.76 -10.82
CA PHE A 241 21.09 0.95 -9.38
C PHE A 241 19.89 1.71 -8.85
N THR A 242 19.45 1.38 -7.63
CA THR A 242 18.54 2.21 -6.84
C THR A 242 19.32 2.77 -5.66
N LEU A 243 19.33 4.09 -5.51
CA LEU A 243 20.03 4.80 -4.46
C LEU A 243 19.04 5.44 -3.52
N ALA A 244 19.32 5.42 -2.21
CA ALA A 244 18.59 6.20 -1.20
C ALA A 244 19.49 7.29 -0.64
N GLU A 245 18.93 8.49 -0.45
CA GLU A 245 19.69 9.64 0.06
C GLU A 245 19.99 9.48 1.55
N ASP A 246 18.97 9.26 2.37
CA ASP A 246 19.10 9.12 3.81
C ASP A 246 18.13 8.06 4.35
N LEU A 247 18.68 7.05 5.03
CA LEU A 247 17.87 5.99 5.67
C LEU A 247 17.44 6.36 7.10
N ARG A 248 17.86 7.49 7.64
CA ARG A 248 17.41 7.97 8.96
C ARG A 248 16.02 8.59 8.90
N ARG A 249 15.65 9.13 7.76
CA ARG A 249 14.31 9.65 7.50
C ARG A 249 13.64 8.77 6.47
N MET A 250 12.57 8.15 6.90
CA MET A 250 11.80 7.24 6.06
C MET A 250 10.35 7.65 6.01
N GLU A 251 9.67 7.15 5.04
CA GLU A 251 8.23 7.28 4.88
C GLU A 251 7.60 5.89 4.99
N LEU A 252 6.56 5.79 5.78
CA LEU A 252 5.70 4.63 5.77
C LEU A 252 4.49 4.96 4.89
N GLN A 253 4.42 4.30 3.75
CA GLN A 253 3.34 4.42 2.78
C GLN A 253 2.31 3.34 3.08
N VAL A 254 1.14 3.76 3.59
CA VAL A 254 0.05 2.85 3.97
C VAL A 254 -1.17 3.06 3.09
N ASP A 255 -1.88 1.96 2.84
CA ASP A 255 -3.12 1.92 2.09
C ASP A 255 -4.30 2.01 3.06
N VAL A 256 -4.92 3.18 3.18
CA VAL A 256 -6.09 3.41 4.03
C VAL A 256 -7.36 3.11 3.24
N ASP A 257 -8.25 2.29 3.81
CA ASP A 257 -9.54 1.94 3.20
C ASP A 257 -10.45 3.16 2.97
N GLU A 258 -11.25 3.14 1.90
CA GLU A 258 -12.22 4.19 1.55
C GLU A 258 -13.19 4.50 2.71
N ALA A 259 -13.59 3.49 3.48
CA ALA A 259 -14.51 3.66 4.61
C ALA A 259 -13.91 4.49 5.77
N ASP A 260 -12.58 4.55 5.86
CA ASP A 260 -11.85 5.17 6.97
C ASP A 260 -11.08 6.44 6.57
N VAL A 261 -10.79 6.63 5.27
CA VAL A 261 -9.99 7.78 4.80
C VAL A 261 -10.57 9.13 5.21
N GLY A 262 -11.90 9.25 5.27
CA GLY A 262 -12.58 10.49 5.70
C GLY A 262 -12.28 10.90 7.16
N LYS A 263 -11.73 9.98 7.98
CA LYS A 263 -11.36 10.24 9.39
C LYS A 263 -9.88 10.56 9.54
N VAL A 264 -9.05 10.22 8.55
CA VAL A 264 -7.61 10.43 8.57
C VAL A 264 -7.28 11.84 8.07
N LYS A 265 -6.46 12.56 8.81
CA LYS A 265 -6.05 13.95 8.52
C LYS A 265 -4.56 14.11 8.71
N GLU A 266 -3.99 15.08 7.99
CA GLU A 266 -2.60 15.49 8.17
C GLU A 266 -2.32 15.95 9.60
N GLY A 267 -1.14 15.62 10.11
CA GLY A 267 -0.69 15.97 11.46
C GLY A 267 -1.10 14.99 12.56
N GLN A 268 -1.95 14.00 12.27
CA GLN A 268 -2.36 12.98 13.25
C GLN A 268 -1.17 12.11 13.65
N GLU A 269 -1.16 11.72 14.92
CA GLU A 269 -0.19 10.77 15.44
C GLU A 269 -0.57 9.35 15.05
N ALA A 270 0.43 8.56 14.73
CA ALA A 270 0.29 7.15 14.44
C ALA A 270 1.36 6.35 15.16
N ARG A 271 1.09 5.10 15.37
CA ARG A 271 2.06 4.11 15.81
C ARG A 271 2.05 2.96 14.83
N PHE A 272 3.20 2.38 14.56
CA PHE A 272 3.26 1.22 13.70
C PHE A 272 4.19 0.16 14.27
N HIS A 273 3.97 -1.06 13.87
CA HIS A 273 4.86 -2.18 14.12
C HIS A 273 5.27 -2.81 12.79
N VAL A 274 6.44 -3.39 12.78
CA VAL A 274 6.98 -4.14 11.64
C VAL A 274 7.15 -5.60 12.03
N ASP A 275 6.91 -6.50 11.09
CA ASP A 275 7.00 -7.94 11.35
C ASP A 275 8.42 -8.39 11.73
N ALA A 276 9.43 -7.62 11.31
CA ALA A 276 10.83 -7.89 11.63
C ALA A 276 11.17 -7.67 13.11
N TRP A 277 10.39 -6.86 13.85
CA TRP A 277 10.62 -6.52 15.26
C TRP A 277 9.32 -6.71 16.06
N PRO A 278 8.93 -7.97 16.35
CA PRO A 278 7.72 -8.25 17.10
C PRO A 278 7.81 -7.67 18.51
N GLY A 279 6.83 -6.86 18.88
CA GLY A 279 6.73 -6.24 20.22
C GLY A 279 7.33 -4.83 20.31
N GLU A 280 8.02 -4.35 19.28
CA GLU A 280 8.42 -2.94 19.19
C GLU A 280 7.39 -2.11 18.44
N THR A 281 7.12 -0.92 18.97
CA THR A 281 6.19 0.05 18.36
C THR A 281 6.94 1.34 18.07
N PHE A 282 6.86 1.79 16.84
CA PHE A 282 7.55 2.97 16.36
C PHE A 282 6.56 4.14 16.21
N PRO A 283 6.94 5.34 16.63
CA PRO A 283 6.11 6.52 16.42
C PRO A 283 6.19 6.98 14.96
N ALA A 284 5.05 7.43 14.44
CA ALA A 284 4.96 8.06 13.13
C ALA A 284 3.95 9.22 13.17
N ARG A 285 3.96 10.04 12.13
CA ARG A 285 3.00 11.15 11.97
C ARG A 285 2.52 11.19 10.53
N VAL A 286 1.21 11.38 10.35
CA VAL A 286 0.61 11.57 9.02
C VAL A 286 1.08 12.89 8.43
N VAL A 287 1.77 12.83 7.28
CA VAL A 287 2.23 14.00 6.53
C VAL A 287 1.26 14.35 5.43
N ARG A 288 0.75 13.35 4.74
CA ARG A 288 -0.11 13.57 3.58
C ARG A 288 -1.07 12.40 3.39
N VAL A 289 -2.31 12.74 3.06
CA VAL A 289 -3.34 11.80 2.61
C VAL A 289 -3.54 12.01 1.11
N GLY A 290 -3.35 10.98 0.30
CA GLY A 290 -3.49 11.04 -1.15
C GLY A 290 -4.93 11.31 -1.59
N TRP A 291 -5.12 12.14 -2.60
CA TRP A 291 -6.42 12.39 -3.22
C TRP A 291 -6.80 11.33 -4.27
N GLY A 292 -5.80 10.66 -4.83
CA GLY A 292 -6.00 9.60 -5.81
C GLY A 292 -6.25 8.26 -5.13
N SER A 293 -7.32 7.58 -5.52
CA SER A 293 -7.57 6.22 -5.08
C SER A 293 -6.72 5.22 -5.87
N GLN A 294 -6.32 4.15 -5.22
CA GLN A 294 -5.73 2.97 -5.83
C GLN A 294 -6.67 1.79 -5.65
N THR A 295 -6.82 0.98 -6.69
CA THR A 295 -7.59 -0.25 -6.60
C THR A 295 -6.62 -1.42 -6.63
N LYS A 296 -6.53 -2.13 -5.52
CA LYS A 296 -5.71 -3.32 -5.38
C LYS A 296 -6.60 -4.47 -4.93
N ASP A 297 -6.58 -5.58 -5.65
CA ASP A 297 -7.40 -6.76 -5.33
C ASP A 297 -8.91 -6.44 -5.17
N GLN A 298 -9.44 -5.51 -5.97
CA GLN A 298 -10.84 -5.01 -5.92
C GLN A 298 -11.19 -4.20 -4.67
N VAL A 299 -10.21 -3.85 -3.83
CA VAL A 299 -10.38 -2.94 -2.70
C VAL A 299 -9.89 -1.56 -3.09
N VAL A 300 -10.72 -0.55 -2.83
CA VAL A 300 -10.36 0.85 -3.05
C VAL A 300 -9.68 1.38 -1.80
N SER A 301 -8.44 1.85 -1.96
CA SER A 301 -7.65 2.44 -0.88
C SER A 301 -7.05 3.77 -1.30
N TYR A 302 -6.66 4.55 -0.30
CA TYR A 302 -6.00 5.85 -0.49
C TYR A 302 -4.63 5.82 0.13
N LEU A 303 -3.62 6.12 -0.68
CA LEU A 303 -2.23 6.16 -0.23
C LEU A 303 -2.04 7.28 0.81
N THR A 304 -1.67 6.89 2.02
CA THR A 304 -1.37 7.82 3.10
C THR A 304 0.11 7.69 3.48
N ILE A 305 0.79 8.83 3.59
CA ILE A 305 2.22 8.90 3.86
C ILE A 305 2.43 9.36 5.29
N LEU A 306 3.17 8.56 6.05
CA LEU A 306 3.57 8.86 7.41
C LEU A 306 5.08 9.07 7.49
N GLU A 307 5.51 10.13 8.13
CA GLU A 307 6.93 10.37 8.42
C GLU A 307 7.39 9.47 9.58
N VAL A 308 8.55 8.86 9.38
CA VAL A 308 9.16 7.93 10.33
C VAL A 308 10.61 8.31 10.58
N LYS A 309 11.01 8.40 11.85
CA LYS A 309 12.41 8.58 12.26
C LYS A 309 13.05 7.22 12.48
N ASN A 310 14.21 7.03 11.87
CA ASN A 310 14.99 5.79 11.93
C ASN A 310 16.43 6.05 12.36
N ASP A 311 16.62 6.77 13.46
CA ASP A 311 17.95 7.18 13.94
C ASP A 311 18.85 5.96 14.23
N ALA A 312 18.28 4.88 14.71
CA ALA A 312 18.97 3.63 15.03
C ALA A 312 19.25 2.74 13.80
N LEU A 313 18.77 3.11 12.60
CA LEU A 313 18.88 2.32 11.35
C LEU A 313 18.33 0.88 11.46
N MET A 314 17.37 0.65 12.37
CA MET A 314 16.72 -0.64 12.54
C MET A 314 15.72 -0.95 11.43
N LEU A 315 15.10 0.09 10.89
CA LEU A 315 14.12 -0.02 9.83
C LEU A 315 14.82 -0.01 8.47
N ARG A 316 14.37 -0.90 7.58
CA ARG A 316 14.93 -1.02 6.22
C ARG A 316 13.86 -0.74 5.18
N PRO A 317 14.24 -0.13 4.04
CA PRO A 317 13.34 -0.01 2.90
C PRO A 317 12.74 -1.36 2.47
N GLY A 318 11.45 -1.37 2.15
CA GLY A 318 10.73 -2.57 1.76
C GLY A 318 10.13 -3.38 2.91
N MET A 319 10.39 -3.04 4.18
CA MET A 319 9.72 -3.70 5.31
C MET A 319 8.23 -3.42 5.29
N THR A 320 7.43 -4.46 5.48
CA THR A 320 5.99 -4.36 5.69
C THR A 320 5.71 -3.91 7.11
N ALA A 321 4.74 -3.03 7.27
CA ALA A 321 4.33 -2.50 8.55
C ALA A 321 2.82 -2.34 8.63
N THR A 322 2.28 -2.51 9.84
CA THR A 322 0.89 -2.18 10.15
C THR A 322 0.88 -0.93 11.01
N ALA A 323 0.22 0.12 10.52
CA ALA A 323 0.07 1.39 11.21
C ALA A 323 -1.30 1.52 11.86
N GLU A 324 -1.33 2.06 13.06
CA GLU A 324 -2.52 2.49 13.77
C GLU A 324 -2.53 4.01 13.87
N ILE A 325 -3.37 4.64 13.07
CA ILE A 325 -3.52 6.11 13.00
C ILE A 325 -4.58 6.53 14.00
N THR A 326 -4.23 7.39 14.95
CA THR A 326 -5.19 7.92 15.94
C THR A 326 -6.05 9.00 15.29
N THR A 327 -7.31 8.65 15.00
CA THR A 327 -8.24 9.56 14.31
C THR A 327 -9.04 10.43 15.28
N ALA A 328 -9.33 9.93 16.48
CA ALA A 328 -10.01 10.70 17.52
C ALA A 328 -9.60 10.22 18.90
N ARG A 329 -9.46 11.16 19.84
CA ARG A 329 -9.31 10.92 21.27
C ARG A 329 -10.44 11.62 22.00
N ARG A 330 -11.19 10.88 22.80
CA ARG A 330 -12.30 11.39 23.60
C ARG A 330 -12.03 11.10 25.07
N GLU A 331 -11.85 12.16 25.83
CA GLU A 331 -11.56 12.06 27.26
C GLU A 331 -12.86 12.03 28.06
N GLY A 332 -12.87 11.23 29.11
CA GLY A 332 -14.02 11.15 30.04
C GLY A 332 -15.31 10.60 29.42
N ALA A 333 -15.22 9.78 28.38
CA ALA A 333 -16.37 9.16 27.74
C ALA A 333 -16.94 8.00 28.60
N LEU A 334 -18.27 7.86 28.62
CA LEU A 334 -18.91 6.69 29.23
C LEU A 334 -18.76 5.49 28.30
N LEU A 335 -18.00 4.49 28.75
CA LEU A 335 -17.60 3.35 27.94
C LEU A 335 -18.39 2.10 28.30
N VAL A 336 -18.87 1.40 27.27
CA VAL A 336 -19.56 0.12 27.39
C VAL A 336 -18.91 -0.87 26.42
N PRO A 337 -18.69 -2.13 26.83
CA PRO A 337 -18.18 -3.15 25.92
C PRO A 337 -19.12 -3.39 24.74
N ASN A 338 -18.58 -3.55 23.53
CA ASN A 338 -19.38 -3.78 22.32
C ASN A 338 -20.23 -5.05 22.39
N ALA A 339 -19.84 -6.03 23.24
CA ALA A 339 -20.63 -7.20 23.53
C ALA A 339 -21.99 -6.86 24.16
N ALA A 340 -22.06 -5.80 25.01
CA ALA A 340 -23.30 -5.37 25.64
C ALA A 340 -24.27 -4.71 24.64
N LEU A 341 -23.74 -4.07 23.57
CA LEU A 341 -24.55 -3.49 22.48
C LEU A 341 -25.15 -4.54 21.52
N ARG A 342 -24.63 -5.77 21.58
CA ARG A 342 -25.13 -6.88 20.75
C ARG A 342 -25.94 -7.90 21.55
N PHE A 343 -25.98 -7.75 22.88
CA PHE A 343 -26.71 -8.65 23.76
C PHE A 343 -28.21 -8.37 23.65
N SER A 344 -28.99 -9.44 23.49
CA SER A 344 -30.45 -9.43 23.62
C SER A 344 -30.82 -10.58 24.58
N PRO A 345 -31.52 -10.31 25.71
CA PRO A 345 -31.92 -11.37 26.61
C PRO A 345 -32.84 -12.35 25.84
N PRO A 346 -32.76 -13.65 26.13
CA PRO A 346 -33.71 -14.60 25.58
C PRO A 346 -35.09 -14.11 26.00
N ALA A 347 -35.98 -13.87 25.02
CA ALA A 347 -37.35 -13.45 25.29
C ALA A 347 -37.90 -14.41 26.33
N ALA A 348 -38.26 -13.89 27.51
CA ALA A 348 -38.98 -14.67 28.48
C ALA A 348 -40.18 -15.22 27.72
N GLN A 349 -40.14 -16.47 27.30
CA GLN A 349 -41.30 -17.16 26.79
C GLN A 349 -42.30 -17.03 27.93
N ALA A 350 -43.21 -16.05 27.78
CA ALA A 350 -44.35 -15.97 28.65
C ALA A 350 -44.88 -17.38 28.77
N ALA A 351 -44.73 -17.98 29.95
CA ALA A 351 -45.25 -19.29 30.24
C ALA A 351 -46.73 -19.20 30.05
N ALA A 352 -47.16 -19.26 28.80
CA ALA A 352 -48.56 -19.48 28.47
C ALA A 352 -48.93 -20.75 29.25
N ARG A 353 -49.71 -20.59 30.33
CA ARG A 353 -50.29 -21.69 31.08
C ARG A 353 -50.91 -22.62 30.05
N ARG A 354 -50.18 -23.65 29.71
CA ARG A 354 -50.61 -24.62 28.69
C ARG A 354 -51.78 -25.34 29.31
N SER A 355 -52.97 -25.00 28.86
CA SER A 355 -54.18 -25.77 29.12
C SER A 355 -53.92 -27.17 28.61
N LEU A 356 -54.10 -28.20 29.47
CA LEU A 356 -53.93 -29.61 29.18
C LEU A 356 -54.76 -30.06 27.96
N LEU A 357 -55.83 -29.30 27.64
CA LEU A 357 -56.66 -29.55 26.42
C LEU A 357 -55.97 -29.10 25.12
N ALA A 358 -55.02 -28.20 25.16
CA ALA A 358 -54.33 -27.72 23.95
C ALA A 358 -53.18 -28.65 23.47
N SER A 359 -52.80 -29.65 24.26
CA SER A 359 -51.75 -30.64 23.92
C SER A 359 -52.27 -31.78 23.03
N LEU A 360 -53.58 -31.92 22.83
CA LEU A 360 -54.25 -32.98 22.06
C LEU A 360 -54.54 -32.62 20.62
N MET A 361 -54.26 -31.42 20.17
CA MET A 361 -54.45 -31.02 18.74
C MET A 361 -53.13 -31.09 17.97
N PRO A 362 -53.12 -31.71 16.77
CA PRO A 362 -51.96 -31.71 15.89
C PRO A 362 -51.63 -30.26 15.48
N ARG A 363 -50.40 -29.84 15.78
CA ARG A 363 -49.91 -28.47 15.54
C ARG A 363 -49.27 -28.37 14.15
N PRO A 364 -49.60 -27.36 13.35
CA PRO A 364 -48.80 -27.06 12.15
C PRO A 364 -47.38 -26.68 12.57
N PRO A 365 -46.33 -26.98 11.80
CA PRO A 365 -44.93 -26.64 12.12
C PRO A 365 -44.85 -25.16 12.40
N ALA A 366 -44.34 -24.81 13.59
CA ALA A 366 -44.09 -23.43 13.98
C ALA A 366 -43.06 -22.83 13.00
N PRO A 367 -43.31 -21.64 12.44
CA PRO A 367 -42.29 -20.94 11.67
C PRO A 367 -41.05 -20.76 12.55
N PRO A 368 -39.83 -20.88 11.96
CA PRO A 368 -38.60 -20.66 12.70
C PRO A 368 -38.68 -19.29 13.40
N PRO A 369 -38.19 -19.18 14.64
CA PRO A 369 -38.18 -17.89 15.33
C PRO A 369 -37.45 -16.90 14.42
N LYS A 370 -38.17 -15.88 13.93
CA LYS A 370 -37.52 -14.72 13.31
C LYS A 370 -36.62 -14.16 14.40
N ALA A 371 -35.29 -14.34 14.24
CA ALA A 371 -34.35 -13.53 14.94
C ALA A 371 -34.78 -12.09 14.67
N THR A 372 -35.33 -11.42 15.68
CA THR A 372 -35.46 -9.99 15.67
C THR A 372 -34.04 -9.45 15.67
N SER A 373 -33.42 -9.40 14.48
CA SER A 373 -32.30 -8.52 14.24
C SER A 373 -32.86 -7.15 14.58
N ASP A 374 -32.48 -6.59 15.72
CA ASP A 374 -32.62 -5.19 16.00
C ASP A 374 -32.03 -4.47 14.80
N VAL A 375 -32.92 -4.02 13.91
CA VAL A 375 -32.59 -3.15 12.80
C VAL A 375 -31.96 -1.94 13.49
N ALA A 376 -30.64 -1.81 13.37
CA ALA A 376 -29.95 -0.63 13.84
C ALA A 376 -30.72 0.57 13.32
N ALA A 377 -31.34 1.30 14.24
CA ALA A 377 -32.05 2.50 13.87
C ALA A 377 -31.05 3.37 13.12
N ARG A 378 -31.47 3.93 11.98
CA ARG A 378 -30.61 4.78 11.12
C ARG A 378 -29.93 5.93 11.88
N ASP A 379 -30.34 6.19 13.12
CA ASP A 379 -29.88 7.27 13.99
C ASP A 379 -28.74 6.89 14.94
N GLY A 380 -28.12 5.71 14.81
CA GLY A 380 -27.04 5.26 15.70
C GLY A 380 -27.49 4.92 17.12
N THR A 381 -28.81 4.84 17.37
CA THR A 381 -29.38 4.44 18.67
C THR A 381 -29.36 2.93 18.81
N ARG A 382 -28.86 2.42 19.94
CA ARG A 382 -28.79 1.00 20.29
C ARG A 382 -29.40 0.76 21.65
N THR A 383 -29.86 -0.47 21.91
CA THR A 383 -30.38 -0.87 23.21
C THR A 383 -29.28 -1.58 23.98
N VAL A 384 -28.99 -1.09 25.19
CA VAL A 384 -28.16 -1.76 26.18
C VAL A 384 -29.05 -2.28 27.28
N TRP A 385 -28.79 -3.47 27.79
CA TRP A 385 -29.55 -4.08 28.86
C TRP A 385 -28.84 -3.85 30.18
N GLN A 386 -29.49 -3.07 31.07
CA GLN A 386 -29.02 -2.82 32.43
C GLN A 386 -29.65 -3.83 33.38
N LEU A 387 -28.87 -4.44 34.25
CA LEU A 387 -29.37 -5.30 35.32
C LEU A 387 -29.80 -4.43 36.51
N ARG A 388 -31.10 -4.35 36.77
CA ARG A 388 -31.66 -3.64 37.93
C ARG A 388 -32.60 -4.58 38.65
N ASP A 389 -32.38 -4.75 39.96
CA ASP A 389 -33.16 -5.66 40.82
C ASP A 389 -33.24 -7.11 40.27
N GLY A 390 -32.15 -7.60 39.65
CA GLY A 390 -32.10 -8.95 39.10
C GLY A 390 -32.79 -9.14 37.75
N GLN A 391 -33.37 -8.06 37.18
CA GLN A 391 -34.05 -8.07 35.88
C GLN A 391 -33.28 -7.24 34.85
N ALA A 392 -33.23 -7.73 33.62
CA ALA A 392 -32.64 -7.01 32.50
C ALA A 392 -33.64 -5.95 31.98
N GLN A 393 -33.32 -4.69 32.17
CA GLN A 393 -34.15 -3.54 31.70
C GLN A 393 -33.47 -2.93 30.44
N PRO A 394 -34.22 -2.67 29.38
CA PRO A 394 -33.69 -2.02 28.18
C PRO A 394 -33.43 -0.53 28.44
N LEU A 395 -32.23 -0.07 28.09
CA LEU A 395 -31.85 1.34 28.09
C LEU A 395 -31.45 1.74 26.67
N ARG A 396 -32.09 2.75 26.12
CA ARG A 396 -31.75 3.32 24.83
C ARG A 396 -30.51 4.20 24.97
N VAL A 397 -29.49 3.94 24.18
CA VAL A 397 -28.26 4.71 24.17
C VAL A 397 -27.88 5.07 22.74
N LYS A 398 -27.36 6.28 22.56
CA LYS A 398 -26.77 6.72 21.30
C LYS A 398 -25.29 6.40 21.32
N VAL A 399 -24.80 5.63 20.32
CA VAL A 399 -23.38 5.32 20.15
C VAL A 399 -22.72 6.48 19.42
N LEU A 400 -21.70 7.11 20.05
CA LEU A 400 -20.99 8.27 19.51
C LEU A 400 -19.66 7.89 18.86
N GLY A 401 -19.04 6.80 19.30
CA GLY A 401 -17.78 6.29 18.76
C GLY A 401 -17.48 4.90 19.29
N SER A 402 -16.64 4.13 18.57
CA SER A 402 -16.22 2.80 18.97
C SER A 402 -14.79 2.54 18.50
N ASN A 403 -14.01 1.85 19.33
CA ASN A 403 -12.66 1.36 18.96
C ASN A 403 -12.63 -0.15 18.63
N GLY A 404 -13.80 -0.77 18.42
CA GLY A 404 -13.90 -2.21 18.15
C GLY A 404 -14.11 -3.05 19.42
N GLN A 405 -13.63 -2.66 20.59
CA GLN A 405 -13.82 -3.34 21.88
C GLN A 405 -14.80 -2.59 22.79
N LEU A 406 -14.62 -1.30 22.91
CA LEU A 406 -15.45 -0.39 23.72
C LEU A 406 -16.16 0.60 22.81
N SER A 407 -17.35 1.01 23.24
CA SER A 407 -18.11 2.08 22.59
C SER A 407 -18.46 3.17 23.59
N GLU A 408 -18.30 4.41 23.14
CA GLU A 408 -18.83 5.57 23.84
C GLU A 408 -20.34 5.62 23.67
N VAL A 409 -21.06 5.69 24.77
CA VAL A 409 -22.52 5.76 24.77
C VAL A 409 -23.00 6.98 25.54
N ARG A 410 -24.12 7.52 25.09
CA ARG A 410 -24.88 8.54 25.81
C ARG A 410 -26.31 8.06 25.98
N ALA A 411 -26.82 8.09 27.20
CA ALA A 411 -28.23 7.77 27.45
C ALA A 411 -29.14 8.73 26.66
N VAL A 412 -30.15 8.19 26.00
CA VAL A 412 -31.21 8.98 25.38
C VAL A 412 -32.29 9.06 26.47
N GLU A 413 -32.41 10.24 27.09
CA GLU A 413 -33.54 10.52 27.98
C GLU A 413 -34.81 10.57 27.10
N GLU A 414 -35.78 9.71 27.41
CA GLU A 414 -37.13 9.84 26.84
C GLU A 414 -37.78 11.04 27.52
N GLU A 415 -38.05 12.12 26.78
CA GLU A 415 -38.97 13.19 27.19
C GLU A 415 -40.40 12.68 27.30
#